data_e2c34a83f0bf2e86d14b4c324753be3e
#
_entry.id   e2c34a83f0bf2e86d14b4c324753be3e
#
_cell.length_a   1.000
_cell.length_b   1.000
_cell.length_c   1.000
_cell.angle_alpha   90.00
_cell.angle_beta   90.00
_cell.angle_gamma   90.00
#
_symmetry.space_group_name_H-M   'P 1'
#
loop_
_entity.id
_entity.type
_entity.pdbx_description
1 polymer ?
#
loop_
_entity_poly.entity_id
_entity_poly.type
_entity_poly.pdbx_seq_one_letter_code
_entity_poly.pdbx_strand_id
1 'polypeptide(L)'
;MRKNQSPSKPANAALVKGSPSHELRIIGGQWKRSKIKVIDKPELRPTPDRVRETLFNWLGQDLTGWKCLDAFAGTGALGFEAASRGAQSVQMFEQDAQLVNLLLETQKRLAANTVQVQKGDAMMALQRIAPGSLDVIFLNTASKGGSKKITSKLP
;
A
#
# COMPACT_ATOMS: atom_id res chain seq x y z
N MET A 1 51.72 -3.57 39.37
CA MET A 1 51.49 -2.91 38.07
C MET A 1 50.15 -3.36 37.50
N ARG A 2 49.21 -2.54 37.52
CA ARG A 2 47.90 -2.84 36.90
C ARG A 2 47.94 -2.38 35.45
N LYS A 3 47.86 -3.33 34.52
CA LYS A 3 47.64 -3.01 33.12
C LYS A 3 46.19 -2.56 32.94
N ASN A 4 46.05 -1.25 32.66
CA ASN A 4 44.77 -0.72 32.23
C ASN A 4 44.42 -1.31 30.87
N GLN A 5 43.51 -2.27 30.85
CA GLN A 5 42.88 -2.69 29.62
C GLN A 5 41.76 -1.69 29.38
N SER A 6 41.96 -0.78 28.43
CA SER A 6 40.89 0.02 27.89
C SER A 6 39.83 -0.91 27.31
N PRO A 7 38.54 -0.75 27.64
CA PRO A 7 37.53 -1.53 26.98
C PRO A 7 37.57 -1.21 25.47
N SER A 8 37.81 -2.24 24.70
CA SER A 8 37.69 -2.14 23.25
C SER A 8 36.32 -1.62 22.92
N LYS A 9 36.25 -0.49 22.23
CA LYS A 9 35.00 -0.01 21.63
C LYS A 9 34.40 -1.16 20.82
N PRO A 10 33.11 -1.45 20.97
CA PRO A 10 32.47 -2.37 20.05
C PRO A 10 32.67 -1.81 18.64
N ALA A 11 33.19 -2.66 17.78
CA ALA A 11 33.31 -2.33 16.38
C ALA A 11 31.98 -1.71 15.93
N ASN A 12 32.06 -0.52 15.39
CA ASN A 12 30.91 0.10 14.72
C ASN A 12 30.29 -0.96 13.81
N ALA A 13 29.19 -1.51 14.24
CA ALA A 13 28.29 -2.10 13.28
C ALA A 13 28.06 -1.00 12.25
N ALA A 14 28.67 -1.13 11.08
CA ALA A 14 28.41 -0.25 9.99
C ALA A 14 26.90 -0.16 9.89
N LEU A 15 26.34 0.98 10.25
CA LEU A 15 25.00 1.32 9.85
C LEU A 15 24.99 1.15 8.35
N VAL A 16 24.53 -0.01 7.90
CA VAL A 16 24.07 -0.13 6.55
C VAL A 16 23.08 1.03 6.43
N LYS A 17 23.50 2.08 5.79
CA LYS A 17 22.59 3.12 5.31
C LYS A 17 21.71 2.39 4.31
N GLY A 18 20.72 1.65 4.84
CA GLY A 18 19.59 1.29 4.05
C GLY A 18 19.13 2.57 3.40
N SER A 19 18.91 2.53 2.10
CA SER A 19 18.16 3.56 1.40
C SER A 19 17.07 4.02 2.34
N PRO A 20 16.82 5.34 2.47
CA PRO A 20 15.80 5.82 3.39
C PRO A 20 14.58 4.93 3.23
N SER A 21 14.26 4.17 4.26
CA SER A 21 13.04 3.41 4.28
C SER A 21 11.95 4.44 4.04
N HIS A 22 11.38 4.46 2.85
CA HIS A 22 10.28 5.36 2.55
C HIS A 22 9.16 4.95 3.48
N GLU A 23 9.05 5.67 4.57
CA GLU A 23 8.00 5.47 5.53
C GLU A 23 6.69 5.88 4.88
N LEU A 24 5.91 4.90 4.50
CA LEU A 24 4.62 5.13 3.89
C LEU A 24 3.58 5.26 4.99
N ARG A 25 2.77 6.33 4.93
CA ARG A 25 1.70 6.57 5.89
C ARG A 25 0.37 6.81 5.20
N ILE A 26 -0.70 6.42 5.85
CA ILE A 26 -2.05 6.78 5.44
C ILE A 26 -2.24 8.29 5.69
N ILE A 27 -2.79 8.99 4.70
CA ILE A 27 -2.87 10.44 4.69
C ILE A 27 -4.11 10.95 5.41
N GLY A 28 -5.25 10.32 5.19
CA GLY A 28 -6.51 10.78 5.73
C GLY A 28 -7.40 9.67 6.27
N GLY A 29 -8.57 10.02 6.75
CA GLY A 29 -9.56 9.09 7.26
C GLY A 29 -9.27 8.58 8.67
N GLN A 30 -9.91 7.46 9.02
CA GLN A 30 -9.86 6.93 10.39
C GLN A 30 -8.46 6.45 10.82
N TRP A 31 -7.61 6.04 9.87
CA TRP A 31 -6.25 5.58 10.16
C TRP A 31 -5.17 6.59 9.79
N LYS A 32 -5.54 7.86 9.74
CA LYS A 32 -4.59 8.94 9.45
C LYS A 32 -3.29 8.79 10.24
N ARG A 33 -2.14 8.93 9.56
CA ARG A 33 -0.78 8.79 10.09
C ARG A 33 -0.34 7.37 10.45
N SER A 34 -1.18 6.37 10.26
CA SER A 34 -0.77 4.99 10.44
C SER A 34 0.25 4.59 9.39
N LYS A 35 1.27 3.87 9.82
CA LYS A 35 2.34 3.41 8.95
C LYS A 35 1.91 2.19 8.16
N ILE A 36 2.31 2.15 6.90
CA ILE A 36 2.23 0.97 6.05
C ILE A 36 3.65 0.45 5.85
N LYS A 37 3.85 -0.83 6.15
CA LYS A 37 5.15 -1.48 6.02
C LYS A 37 5.52 -1.62 4.55
N VAL A 38 6.70 -1.13 4.21
CA VAL A 38 7.26 -1.22 2.86
C VAL A 38 8.51 -2.08 2.91
N ILE A 39 8.61 -3.02 1.97
CA ILE A 39 9.84 -3.78 1.76
C ILE A 39 10.55 -3.28 0.51
N ASP A 40 11.87 -3.37 0.54
CA ASP A 40 12.69 -3.00 -0.60
C ASP A 40 12.67 -4.13 -1.63
N LYS A 41 11.90 -3.91 -2.70
CA LYS A 41 11.86 -4.79 -3.87
C LYS A 41 12.05 -3.95 -5.14
N PRO A 42 12.86 -4.41 -6.11
CA PRO A 42 13.14 -3.64 -7.33
C PRO A 42 11.90 -3.24 -8.13
N GLU A 43 10.86 -4.07 -8.07
CA GLU A 43 9.61 -3.87 -8.81
C GLU A 43 8.55 -3.11 -8.02
N LEU A 44 8.78 -2.92 -6.72
CA LEU A 44 7.85 -2.26 -5.84
C LEU A 44 8.18 -0.79 -5.74
N ARG A 45 7.36 0.07 -6.35
CA ARG A 45 7.44 1.51 -6.19
C ARG A 45 6.22 2.01 -5.45
N PRO A 46 6.39 2.46 -4.19
CA PRO A 46 5.27 3.06 -3.47
C PRO A 46 4.74 4.29 -4.22
N THR A 47 3.44 4.44 -4.24
CA THR A 47 2.82 5.66 -4.77
C THR A 47 3.13 6.82 -3.83
N PRO A 48 3.79 7.90 -4.30
CA PRO A 48 4.15 9.02 -3.45
C PRO A 48 2.93 9.66 -2.76
N ASP A 49 3.14 10.20 -1.58
CA ASP A 49 2.08 10.85 -0.78
C ASP A 49 1.34 11.92 -1.58
N ARG A 50 2.08 12.75 -2.30
CA ARG A 50 1.52 13.83 -3.11
C ARG A 50 0.59 13.32 -4.21
N VAL A 51 0.94 12.21 -4.85
CA VAL A 51 0.11 11.58 -5.89
C VAL A 51 -1.16 11.02 -5.28
N ARG A 52 -1.06 10.34 -4.13
CA ARG A 52 -2.23 9.81 -3.41
C ARG A 52 -3.15 10.93 -2.93
N GLU A 53 -2.58 11.97 -2.37
CA GLU A 53 -3.34 13.14 -1.92
C GLU A 53 -4.13 13.77 -3.07
N THR A 54 -3.50 14.00 -4.21
CA THR A 54 -4.15 14.54 -5.41
C THR A 54 -5.27 13.62 -5.88
N LEU A 55 -5.03 12.32 -5.93
CA LEU A 55 -6.02 11.34 -6.36
C LEU A 55 -7.26 11.36 -5.47
N PHE A 56 -7.08 11.33 -4.15
CA PHE A 56 -8.21 11.33 -3.22
C PHE A 56 -8.90 12.69 -3.13
N ASN A 57 -8.22 13.79 -3.42
CA ASN A 57 -8.88 15.07 -3.64
C ASN A 57 -9.83 15.02 -4.84
N TRP A 58 -9.44 14.39 -5.93
CA TRP A 58 -10.32 14.21 -7.10
C TRP A 58 -11.50 13.29 -6.82
N LEU A 59 -11.31 12.27 -5.98
CA LEU A 59 -12.38 11.35 -5.60
C LEU A 59 -13.34 11.94 -4.56
N GLY A 60 -13.04 13.11 -4.00
CA GLY A 60 -13.89 13.81 -3.05
C GLY A 60 -13.57 13.52 -1.57
N GLN A 61 -12.47 12.88 -1.27
CA GLN A 61 -11.94 12.60 0.08
C GLN A 61 -12.77 11.66 0.95
N ASP A 62 -14.08 11.68 0.86
CA ASP A 62 -15.00 10.78 1.56
C ASP A 62 -15.49 9.70 0.60
N LEU A 63 -15.14 8.47 0.89
CA LEU A 63 -15.50 7.31 0.07
C LEU A 63 -16.56 6.44 0.74
N THR A 64 -17.32 7.00 1.68
CA THR A 64 -18.39 6.27 2.36
C THR A 64 -19.35 5.62 1.36
N GLY A 65 -19.53 4.32 1.50
CA GLY A 65 -20.40 3.52 0.64
C GLY A 65 -19.77 3.07 -0.69
N TRP A 66 -18.54 3.46 -0.97
CA TRP A 66 -17.86 3.10 -2.21
C TRP A 66 -17.32 1.66 -2.17
N LYS A 67 -17.44 1.00 -3.31
CA LYS A 67 -16.85 -0.30 -3.56
C LYS A 67 -15.64 -0.14 -4.46
N CYS A 68 -14.48 -0.51 -3.94
CA CYS A 68 -13.18 -0.27 -4.55
C CYS A 68 -12.46 -1.58 -4.88
N LEU A 69 -11.66 -1.56 -5.93
CA LEU A 69 -10.77 -2.65 -6.26
C LEU A 69 -9.36 -2.09 -6.54
N ASP A 70 -8.36 -2.63 -5.87
CA ASP A 70 -6.95 -2.34 -6.08
C ASP A 70 -6.32 -3.51 -6.84
N ALA A 71 -6.10 -3.33 -8.13
CA ALA A 71 -5.72 -4.41 -9.04
C ALA A 71 -4.28 -4.88 -8.89
N PHE A 72 -3.41 -3.98 -8.43
CA PHE A 72 -1.98 -4.23 -8.23
C PHE A 72 -1.58 -3.62 -6.89
N ALA A 73 -1.98 -4.28 -5.81
CA ALA A 73 -1.99 -3.64 -4.50
C ALA A 73 -0.60 -3.23 -4.01
N GLY A 74 0.43 -4.03 -4.27
CA GLY A 74 1.79 -3.74 -3.84
C GLY A 74 1.88 -3.54 -2.32
N THR A 75 2.15 -2.32 -1.88
CA THR A 75 2.14 -1.95 -0.46
C THR A 75 0.75 -1.82 0.13
N GLY A 76 -0.28 -1.73 -0.71
CA GLY A 76 -1.64 -1.44 -0.29
C GLY A 76 -1.95 0.03 -0.06
N ALA A 77 -1.05 0.93 -0.45
CA ALA A 77 -1.18 2.36 -0.19
C ALA A 77 -2.51 2.95 -0.66
N LEU A 78 -2.96 2.61 -1.86
CA LEU A 78 -4.21 3.12 -2.40
C LEU A 78 -5.43 2.46 -1.76
N GLY A 79 -5.42 1.14 -1.63
CA GLY A 79 -6.55 0.41 -1.06
C GLY A 79 -6.77 0.72 0.42
N PHE A 80 -5.72 0.77 1.22
CA PHE A 80 -5.83 1.13 2.63
C PHE A 80 -6.23 2.61 2.81
N GLU A 81 -5.77 3.49 1.94
CA GLU A 81 -6.21 4.88 1.94
C GLU A 81 -7.72 4.97 1.68
N ALA A 82 -8.23 4.25 0.67
CA ALA A 82 -9.65 4.20 0.37
C ALA A 82 -10.47 3.67 1.55
N ALA A 83 -10.02 2.57 2.16
CA ALA A 83 -10.66 2.00 3.34
C ALA A 83 -10.64 2.97 4.54
N SER A 84 -9.53 3.66 4.75
CA SER A 84 -9.40 4.69 5.79
C SER A 84 -10.39 5.82 5.62
N ARG A 85 -10.74 6.15 4.38
CA ARG A 85 -11.70 7.21 4.03
C ARG A 85 -13.15 6.74 3.94
N GLY A 86 -13.43 5.55 4.44
CA GLY A 86 -14.78 5.06 4.63
C GLY A 86 -15.32 4.12 3.56
N ALA A 87 -14.50 3.67 2.60
CA ALA A 87 -14.95 2.73 1.58
C ALA A 87 -15.67 1.53 2.19
N GLN A 88 -16.80 1.17 1.62
CA GLN A 88 -17.62 0.05 2.09
C GLN A 88 -16.93 -1.29 1.88
N SER A 89 -16.22 -1.45 0.76
CA SER A 89 -15.40 -2.62 0.49
C SER A 89 -14.19 -2.24 -0.36
N VAL A 90 -13.06 -2.86 -0.06
CA VAL A 90 -11.83 -2.74 -0.85
C VAL A 90 -11.30 -4.13 -1.11
N GLN A 91 -11.28 -4.54 -2.37
CA GLN A 91 -10.65 -5.79 -2.79
C GLN A 91 -9.25 -5.47 -3.29
N MET A 92 -8.25 -6.12 -2.72
CA MET A 92 -6.86 -5.99 -3.12
C MET A 92 -6.37 -7.26 -3.78
N PHE A 93 -5.76 -7.15 -4.95
CA PHE A 93 -5.13 -8.25 -5.67
C PHE A 93 -3.63 -8.03 -5.75
N GLU A 94 -2.88 -9.06 -5.43
CA GLU A 94 -1.42 -9.07 -5.50
C GLU A 94 -0.93 -10.46 -5.85
N GLN A 95 0.02 -10.56 -6.77
CA GLN A 95 0.56 -11.86 -7.21
C GLN A 95 1.74 -12.34 -6.37
N ASP A 96 2.51 -11.41 -5.81
CA ASP A 96 3.68 -11.73 -4.99
C ASP A 96 3.26 -12.18 -3.59
N ALA A 97 3.62 -13.42 -3.23
CA ALA A 97 3.24 -14.01 -1.95
C ALA A 97 3.76 -13.24 -0.73
N GLN A 98 4.96 -12.67 -0.82
CA GLN A 98 5.55 -11.88 0.26
C GLN A 98 4.77 -10.57 0.47
N LEU A 99 4.37 -9.91 -0.62
CA LEU A 99 3.55 -8.71 -0.56
C LEU A 99 2.15 -9.02 -0.03
N VAL A 100 1.55 -10.13 -0.43
CA VAL A 100 0.26 -10.58 0.13
C VAL A 100 0.35 -10.74 1.65
N ASN A 101 1.41 -11.36 2.16
CA ASN A 101 1.59 -11.51 3.60
C ASN A 101 1.70 -10.17 4.31
N LEU A 102 2.41 -9.20 3.74
CA LEU A 102 2.53 -7.86 4.31
C LEU A 102 1.18 -7.12 4.29
N LEU A 103 0.41 -7.27 3.22
CA LEU A 103 -0.95 -6.71 3.15
C LEU A 103 -1.85 -7.29 4.23
N LEU A 104 -1.79 -8.59 4.46
CA LEU A 104 -2.56 -9.26 5.51
C LEU A 104 -2.13 -8.81 6.91
N GLU A 105 -0.84 -8.61 7.15
CA GLU A 105 -0.33 -8.04 8.40
C GLU A 105 -0.87 -6.63 8.65
N THR A 106 -0.83 -5.79 7.63
CA THR A 106 -1.35 -4.41 7.71
C THR A 106 -2.85 -4.41 7.95
N GLN A 107 -3.60 -5.25 7.24
CA GLN A 107 -5.04 -5.42 7.44
C GLN A 107 -5.37 -5.79 8.88
N LYS A 108 -4.66 -6.76 9.43
CA LYS A 108 -4.85 -7.22 10.80
C LYS A 108 -4.52 -6.12 11.82
N ARG A 109 -3.40 -5.44 11.63
CA ARG A 109 -2.93 -4.38 12.53
C ARG A 109 -3.91 -3.20 12.58
N LEU A 110 -4.48 -2.83 11.45
CA LEU A 110 -5.46 -1.74 11.34
C LEU A 110 -6.88 -2.19 11.68
N ALA A 111 -7.12 -3.47 11.87
CA ALA A 111 -8.47 -4.05 11.96
C ALA A 111 -9.36 -3.63 10.76
N ALA A 112 -8.78 -3.68 9.56
CA ALA A 112 -9.41 -3.21 8.34
C ALA A 112 -10.40 -4.24 7.80
N ASN A 113 -11.56 -4.34 8.42
CA ASN A 113 -12.55 -5.39 8.13
C ASN A 113 -13.21 -5.24 6.75
N THR A 114 -13.16 -4.06 6.15
CA THR A 114 -13.70 -3.81 4.80
C THR A 114 -12.72 -4.16 3.70
N VAL A 115 -11.48 -4.47 4.03
CA VAL A 115 -10.42 -4.86 3.08
C VAL A 115 -10.35 -6.36 2.95
N GLN A 116 -10.33 -6.85 1.72
CA GLN A 116 -10.08 -8.25 1.38
C GLN A 116 -8.82 -8.34 0.54
N VAL A 117 -7.85 -9.10 0.99
CA VAL A 117 -6.59 -9.33 0.28
C VAL A 117 -6.64 -10.70 -0.40
N GLN A 118 -6.41 -10.72 -1.70
CA GLN A 118 -6.40 -11.95 -2.49
C GLN A 118 -5.10 -12.07 -3.28
N LYS A 119 -4.49 -13.24 -3.22
CA LYS A 119 -3.38 -13.57 -4.09
C LYS A 119 -3.93 -13.97 -5.46
N GLY A 120 -3.54 -13.26 -6.50
CA GLY A 120 -3.95 -13.59 -7.85
C GLY A 120 -3.92 -12.41 -8.80
N ASP A 121 -4.43 -12.66 -9.99
CA ASP A 121 -4.52 -11.69 -11.07
C ASP A 121 -5.89 -10.99 -11.03
N ALA A 122 -5.86 -9.68 -10.82
CA ALA A 122 -7.07 -8.86 -10.82
C ALA A 122 -7.79 -8.86 -12.16
N MET A 123 -7.08 -8.99 -13.26
CA MET A 123 -7.69 -9.00 -14.60
C MET A 123 -8.63 -10.19 -14.79
N MET A 124 -8.27 -11.34 -14.23
CA MET A 124 -9.15 -12.50 -14.22
C MET A 124 -10.37 -12.29 -13.32
N ALA A 125 -10.18 -11.66 -12.19
CA ALA A 125 -11.27 -11.34 -11.27
C ALA A 125 -12.25 -10.33 -11.88
N LEU A 126 -11.75 -9.32 -12.59
CA LEU A 126 -12.55 -8.29 -13.26
C LEU A 126 -13.49 -8.87 -14.31
N GLN A 127 -13.11 -9.97 -14.97
CA GLN A 127 -13.97 -10.67 -15.94
C GLN A 127 -15.22 -11.28 -15.30
N ARG A 128 -15.19 -11.55 -13.99
CA ARG A 128 -16.27 -12.17 -13.24
C ARG A 128 -17.12 -11.19 -12.45
N ILE A 129 -16.66 -9.94 -12.36
CA ILE A 129 -17.38 -8.90 -11.63
C ILE A 129 -18.52 -8.39 -12.49
N ALA A 130 -19.71 -8.28 -11.87
CA ALA A 130 -20.88 -7.75 -12.55
C ALA A 130 -20.67 -6.27 -12.94
N PRO A 131 -21.09 -5.86 -14.15
CA PRO A 131 -21.02 -4.47 -14.55
C PRO A 131 -21.70 -3.56 -13.53
N GLY A 132 -21.07 -2.42 -13.22
CA GLY A 132 -21.62 -1.45 -12.28
C GLY A 132 -21.49 -1.79 -10.79
N SER A 133 -20.80 -2.89 -10.44
CA SER A 133 -20.63 -3.30 -9.05
C SER A 133 -19.48 -2.59 -8.32
N LEU A 134 -18.64 -1.85 -9.02
CA LEU A 134 -17.52 -1.11 -8.47
C LEU A 134 -17.64 0.38 -8.76
N ASP A 135 -17.27 1.19 -7.78
CA ASP A 135 -17.21 2.66 -7.91
C ASP A 135 -15.85 3.14 -8.42
N VAL A 136 -14.78 2.47 -8.02
CA VAL A 136 -13.41 2.81 -8.46
C VAL A 136 -12.54 1.57 -8.58
N ILE A 137 -11.68 1.59 -9.60
CA ILE A 137 -10.62 0.61 -9.79
C ILE A 137 -9.28 1.33 -9.83
N PHE A 138 -8.38 0.96 -8.94
CA PHE A 138 -7.01 1.47 -8.95
C PHE A 138 -6.14 0.56 -9.81
N LEU A 139 -5.59 1.10 -10.88
CA LEU A 139 -4.71 0.41 -11.82
C LEU A 139 -3.31 1.02 -11.74
N ASN A 140 -2.62 0.81 -10.64
CA ASN A 140 -1.26 1.31 -10.46
C ASN A 140 -0.25 0.23 -10.81
N THR A 141 0.08 0.10 -12.07
CA THR A 141 1.10 -0.84 -12.52
C THR A 141 2.49 -0.26 -12.32
N ALA A 142 3.36 -1.00 -11.63
CA ALA A 142 4.79 -0.74 -11.64
C ALA A 142 5.35 -1.19 -13.01
N SER A 143 5.20 -0.35 -14.04
CA SER A 143 5.79 -0.68 -15.34
C SER A 143 7.27 -0.29 -15.36
N LYS A 144 8.10 -1.16 -15.92
CA LYS A 144 9.48 -0.86 -16.30
C LYS A 144 9.48 0.19 -17.43
N GLY A 145 9.06 1.42 -17.16
CA GLY A 145 8.99 2.41 -18.23
C GLY A 145 8.14 3.63 -17.97
N GLY A 146 7.78 3.89 -16.77
CA GLY A 146 7.38 5.24 -16.33
C GLY A 146 5.99 5.74 -16.71
N SER A 147 5.09 4.94 -17.23
CA SER A 147 3.70 5.37 -17.44
C SER A 147 2.81 4.91 -16.29
N LYS A 148 2.55 5.81 -15.39
CA LYS A 148 1.55 5.60 -14.32
C LYS A 148 0.17 5.86 -14.90
N LYS A 149 -0.56 4.80 -15.20
CA LYS A 149 -2.00 4.93 -15.46
C LYS A 149 -2.76 4.78 -14.14
N ILE A 150 -3.39 5.83 -13.73
CA ILE A 150 -4.19 5.86 -12.52
C ILE A 150 -5.65 6.03 -12.94
N THR A 151 -6.49 5.11 -12.52
CA THR A 151 -7.94 5.22 -12.31
C THR A 151 -8.84 5.38 -13.53
N SER A 152 -9.82 4.50 -13.65
CA SER A 152 -11.10 4.90 -14.22
C SER A 152 -12.16 4.94 -13.13
N LYS A 153 -12.77 6.09 -12.91
CA LYS A 153 -14.05 6.19 -12.23
C LYS A 153 -15.08 5.67 -13.23
N LEU A 154 -15.69 4.55 -12.93
CA LEU A 154 -16.78 4.05 -13.74
C LEU A 154 -18.03 4.89 -13.49
N PRO A 155 -18.72 5.32 -14.54
CA PRO A 155 -19.99 6.02 -14.37
C PRO A 155 -21.06 5.16 -13.71
#